data_cd0c6395746e80e5172bb75c0ec8e7da
#
_entry.id   cd0c6395746e80e5172bb75c0ec8e7da
#
_cell.length_a   1.000
_cell.length_b   1.000
_cell.length_c   1.000
_cell.angle_alpha   90.00
_cell.angle_beta   90.00
_cell.angle_gamma   90.00
#
_symmetry.space_group_name_H-M   'P 1'
#
loop_
_entity.id
_entity.type
_entity.pdbx_description
1 polymer ?
#
loop_
_entity_poly.entity_id
_entity_poly.type
_entity_poly.pdbx_seq_one_letter_code
_entity_poly.pdbx_strand_id
1 'polypeptide(L)'
;MYSVNGNCFRISVRNLVEFMCAEGDIDNRNTGSNDVKIMQEGARIHRKIQHSMGTMYHAEVPLKIEIPLVSDLGIEYVLQVEGRADGIIADINYDEDGNKEPESDAIIDEIKTMQTDVSLLKEPVYVHKAQALVYGYIYASQKKLSKIGIQMTYVTPEPETINKFLEEYTFERIEEWFNKLITGFKRWTDYTFDERHKRTESIRELKFPYEYREGQKNLCVSVYRAIEDNTNLYIQAPTGVGKTLSTVFPAVQALGQQMSDKIFYLTSKTITRTVAEDTYAILRDNGLHMRTVTLTAKDKICPLDERNCNPVACPYAKGHFDRINDAVYDIITSQMVIGRDNVMEYANRHNVCPFEMSLDVSYWCDGIICDYNYVFDPNAHLKRFFADGGNNHYLFLVDEAHNLVERGREMYSASLYKEDVLEVKRIVKGKDKKLTRSLESMNKAFLELKRECENYQILDSVSVLALKAMNLLTEMERYLEEQREQGRQDGTEEEILPLFFGLRSFLNIHDPVSYTHLTLPTIR
;
A
#
# COMPACT_ATOMS: atom_id res chain seq x y z
N MET A 1 -3.93 4.70 -4.28
CA MET A 1 -2.97 5.64 -4.86
C MET A 1 -3.67 6.78 -5.62
N TYR A 2 -4.33 6.53 -6.73
CA TYR A 2 -5.08 7.50 -7.53
C TYR A 2 -6.45 6.96 -7.94
N SER A 3 -7.34 7.84 -8.40
CA SER A 3 -8.60 7.46 -9.02
C SER A 3 -8.82 8.26 -10.32
N VAL A 4 -9.51 7.64 -11.28
CA VAL A 4 -9.85 8.28 -12.56
C VAL A 4 -11.37 8.25 -12.72
N ASN A 5 -11.98 9.42 -12.77
CA ASN A 5 -13.42 9.57 -12.96
C ASN A 5 -13.68 10.47 -14.18
N GLY A 6 -14.25 9.89 -15.25
CA GLY A 6 -14.35 10.58 -16.53
C GLY A 6 -12.97 11.04 -17.02
N ASN A 7 -12.81 12.33 -17.25
CA ASN A 7 -11.57 12.98 -17.66
C ASN A 7 -10.82 13.63 -16.49
N CYS A 8 -11.08 13.23 -15.24
CA CYS A 8 -10.40 13.74 -14.07
C CYS A 8 -9.51 12.65 -13.44
N PHE A 9 -8.21 12.91 -13.36
CA PHE A 9 -7.23 12.13 -12.61
C PHE A 9 -7.05 12.77 -11.23
N ARG A 10 -7.47 12.08 -10.19
CA ARG A 10 -7.39 12.57 -8.80
C ARG A 10 -6.30 11.84 -8.03
N ILE A 11 -5.44 12.61 -7.37
CA ILE A 11 -4.38 12.09 -6.49
C ILE A 11 -4.25 12.97 -5.25
N SER A 12 -3.98 12.36 -4.09
CA SER A 12 -3.66 13.13 -2.90
C SER A 12 -2.24 13.69 -2.98
N VAL A 13 -2.00 14.84 -2.32
CA VAL A 13 -0.65 15.44 -2.19
C VAL A 13 0.34 14.41 -1.66
N ARG A 14 -0.03 13.67 -0.59
CA ARG A 14 0.81 12.62 -0.02
C ARG A 14 1.19 11.56 -1.05
N ASN A 15 0.21 10.99 -1.75
CA ASN A 15 0.48 9.94 -2.74
C ASN A 15 1.31 10.44 -3.92
N LEU A 16 1.12 11.70 -4.35
CA LEU A 16 1.91 12.32 -5.42
C LEU A 16 3.38 12.43 -5.02
N VAL A 17 3.66 12.96 -3.83
CA VAL A 17 5.05 13.14 -3.39
C VAL A 17 5.71 11.83 -2.99
N GLU A 18 5.01 10.90 -2.35
CA GLU A 18 5.53 9.55 -2.08
C GLU A 18 5.89 8.82 -3.38
N PHE A 19 5.10 8.99 -4.45
CA PHE A 19 5.39 8.40 -5.74
C PHE A 19 6.55 9.08 -6.47
N MET A 20 6.60 10.41 -6.48
CA MET A 20 7.57 11.16 -7.29
C MET A 20 8.88 11.50 -6.59
N CYS A 21 8.87 11.57 -5.25
CA CYS A 21 9.96 12.08 -4.45
C CYS A 21 10.51 11.05 -3.44
N ALA A 22 10.04 9.78 -3.48
CA ALA A 22 10.65 8.73 -2.68
C ALA A 22 12.08 8.47 -3.16
N GLU A 23 13.02 8.36 -2.22
CA GLU A 23 14.44 8.15 -2.45
C GLU A 23 14.99 7.08 -1.49
N GLY A 24 16.10 6.44 -1.89
CA GLY A 24 16.88 5.56 -1.02
C GLY A 24 16.50 4.09 -1.12
N ASP A 25 16.56 3.40 -0.01
CA ASP A 25 16.68 1.96 0.09
C ASP A 25 15.39 1.28 0.57
N ILE A 26 15.16 0.03 0.16
CA ILE A 26 14.29 -0.86 0.91
C ILE A 26 15.06 -1.32 2.16
N ASP A 27 14.48 -1.09 3.33
CA ASP A 27 15.02 -1.59 4.58
C ASP A 27 13.92 -2.15 5.49
N ASN A 28 13.86 -3.48 5.58
CA ASN A 28 12.85 -4.17 6.38
C ASN A 28 13.23 -4.27 7.87
N ARG A 29 14.40 -3.83 8.27
CA ARG A 29 14.84 -3.83 9.66
C ARG A 29 14.05 -2.83 10.51
N ASN A 30 13.51 -1.79 9.88
CA ASN A 30 12.75 -0.71 10.53
C ASN A 30 11.23 -0.96 10.56
N THR A 31 10.73 -2.09 10.05
CA THR A 31 9.29 -2.39 9.93
C THR A 31 8.69 -3.07 11.17
N GLY A 32 9.11 -2.72 12.36
CA GLY A 32 8.87 -3.48 13.60
C GLY A 32 7.84 -2.98 14.59
N SER A 33 6.97 -2.00 14.30
CA SER A 33 6.07 -1.53 15.34
C SER A 33 4.60 -1.50 14.95
N ASN A 34 3.73 -1.65 15.93
CA ASN A 34 2.26 -1.61 15.84
C ASN A 34 1.78 -0.37 15.07
N ASP A 35 1.58 -0.47 13.77
CA ASP A 35 1.14 0.62 12.90
C ASP A 35 -0.05 1.40 13.50
N VAL A 36 -0.99 0.72 14.17
CA VAL A 36 -2.19 1.34 14.77
C VAL A 36 -1.86 2.21 15.99
N LYS A 37 -0.98 1.75 16.89
CA LYS A 37 -0.57 2.55 18.06
C LYS A 37 0.22 3.78 17.65
N ILE A 38 1.15 3.62 16.70
CA ILE A 38 1.95 4.73 16.17
C ILE A 38 1.05 5.74 15.47
N MET A 39 0.09 5.29 14.65
CA MET A 39 -0.88 6.18 14.01
C MET A 39 -1.74 6.94 15.02
N GLN A 40 -2.23 6.27 16.08
CA GLN A 40 -3.02 6.90 17.14
C GLN A 40 -2.18 7.89 17.95
N GLU A 41 -0.96 7.55 18.26
CA GLU A 41 -0.03 8.42 18.97
C GLU A 41 0.38 9.61 18.10
N GLY A 42 0.68 9.39 16.82
CA GLY A 42 0.91 10.44 15.85
C GLY A 42 -0.26 11.43 15.79
N ALA A 43 -1.48 10.94 15.64
CA ALA A 43 -2.69 11.79 15.63
C ALA A 43 -2.90 12.56 16.94
N ARG A 44 -2.53 11.96 18.09
CA ARG A 44 -2.58 12.64 19.40
C ARG A 44 -1.56 13.77 19.47
N ILE A 45 -0.34 13.54 19.00
CA ILE A 45 0.75 14.51 18.98
C ILE A 45 0.42 15.66 18.03
N HIS A 46 -0.05 15.39 16.82
CA HIS A 46 -0.49 16.42 15.88
C HIS A 46 -1.51 17.36 16.55
N ARG A 47 -2.58 16.81 17.13
CA ARG A 47 -3.58 17.62 17.85
C ARG A 47 -3.00 18.42 19.00
N LYS A 48 -2.07 17.83 19.77
CA LYS A 48 -1.41 18.52 20.89
C LYS A 48 -0.62 19.75 20.40
N ILE A 49 0.16 19.58 19.31
CA ILE A 49 0.94 20.67 18.72
C ILE A 49 0.00 21.74 18.17
N GLN A 50 -0.99 21.36 17.35
CA GLN A 50 -1.98 22.27 16.76
C GLN A 50 -2.69 23.11 17.86
N HIS A 51 -3.09 22.49 18.99
CA HIS A 51 -3.69 23.21 20.12
C HIS A 51 -2.72 24.10 20.91
N SER A 52 -1.42 23.84 20.85
CA SER A 52 -0.40 24.67 21.52
C SER A 52 -0.05 25.92 20.73
N MET A 53 -0.42 25.97 19.45
CA MET A 53 -0.15 27.11 18.56
C MET A 53 -1.18 28.22 18.81
N GLY A 54 -0.79 29.45 18.57
CA GLY A 54 -1.62 30.63 18.80
C GLY A 54 -2.80 30.77 17.83
N THR A 55 -3.53 31.88 17.94
CA THR A 55 -4.77 32.17 17.17
C THR A 55 -4.54 32.33 15.66
N MET A 56 -3.31 32.55 15.22
CA MET A 56 -2.94 32.64 13.81
C MET A 56 -2.71 31.27 13.15
N TYR A 57 -2.82 30.17 13.91
CA TYR A 57 -2.64 28.82 13.41
C TYR A 57 -3.96 28.20 12.96
N HIS A 58 -4.06 27.91 11.68
CA HIS A 58 -5.23 27.23 11.08
C HIS A 58 -4.90 25.77 10.85
N ALA A 59 -5.46 24.88 11.68
CA ALA A 59 -5.23 23.45 11.59
C ALA A 59 -6.06 22.79 10.49
N GLU A 60 -5.54 21.71 9.90
CA GLU A 60 -6.26 20.80 9.00
C GLU A 60 -6.92 21.51 7.80
N VAL A 61 -6.16 22.38 7.12
CA VAL A 61 -6.68 23.21 6.03
C VAL A 61 -6.77 22.40 4.73
N PRO A 62 -7.98 22.20 4.16
CA PRO A 62 -8.13 21.51 2.89
C PRO A 62 -7.62 22.38 1.75
N LEU A 63 -6.76 21.83 0.91
CA LEU A 63 -6.17 22.46 -0.26
C LEU A 63 -6.37 21.59 -1.49
N LYS A 64 -6.68 22.21 -2.61
CA LYS A 64 -6.94 21.55 -3.88
C LYS A 64 -6.49 22.42 -5.04
N ILE A 65 -5.91 21.80 -6.07
CA ILE A 65 -5.62 22.47 -7.35
C ILE A 65 -6.05 21.56 -8.50
N GLU A 66 -6.54 22.17 -9.57
CA GLU A 66 -6.93 21.52 -10.82
C GLU A 66 -6.06 22.05 -11.95
N ILE A 67 -5.40 21.14 -12.66
CA ILE A 67 -4.43 21.45 -13.72
C ILE A 67 -4.96 20.83 -15.01
N PRO A 68 -5.41 21.66 -15.98
CA PRO A 68 -5.81 21.17 -17.30
C PRO A 68 -4.58 20.70 -18.08
N LEU A 69 -4.66 19.50 -18.61
CA LEU A 69 -3.58 18.83 -19.35
C LEU A 69 -4.15 18.18 -20.62
N VAL A 70 -3.25 17.89 -21.55
CA VAL A 70 -3.56 17.17 -22.79
C VAL A 70 -2.58 16.02 -22.94
N SER A 71 -3.08 14.82 -23.20
CA SER A 71 -2.27 13.63 -23.40
C SER A 71 -1.60 13.59 -24.79
N ASP A 72 -0.72 12.62 -25.00
CA ASP A 72 -0.02 12.43 -26.30
C ASP A 72 -1.00 12.10 -27.44
N LEU A 73 -2.13 11.45 -27.16
CA LEU A 73 -3.21 11.20 -28.13
C LEU A 73 -4.18 12.39 -28.29
N GLY A 74 -3.91 13.53 -27.63
CA GLY A 74 -4.77 14.72 -27.71
C GLY A 74 -6.02 14.66 -26.82
N ILE A 75 -6.04 13.78 -25.82
CA ILE A 75 -7.16 13.69 -24.88
C ILE A 75 -7.03 14.78 -23.83
N GLU A 76 -8.03 15.66 -23.75
CA GLU A 76 -8.10 16.67 -22.71
C GLU A 76 -8.55 16.04 -21.38
N TYR A 77 -7.81 16.34 -20.30
CA TYR A 77 -8.13 15.88 -18.96
C TYR A 77 -7.69 16.87 -17.89
N VAL A 78 -8.15 16.67 -16.66
CA VAL A 78 -7.79 17.48 -15.50
C VAL A 78 -7.03 16.61 -14.50
N LEU A 79 -5.84 17.06 -14.11
CA LEU A 79 -5.12 16.53 -12.96
C LEU A 79 -5.57 17.29 -11.70
N GLN A 80 -6.27 16.63 -10.81
CA GLN A 80 -6.68 17.16 -9.52
C GLN A 80 -5.74 16.67 -8.44
N VAL A 81 -5.02 17.61 -7.80
CA VAL A 81 -4.16 17.35 -6.64
C VAL A 81 -4.83 17.96 -5.42
N GLU A 82 -5.09 17.13 -4.39
CA GLU A 82 -5.79 17.58 -3.20
C GLU A 82 -5.22 16.98 -1.93
N GLY A 83 -5.41 17.65 -0.80
CA GLY A 83 -4.99 17.15 0.50
C GLY A 83 -5.38 18.12 1.61
N ARG A 84 -4.86 17.84 2.79
CA ARG A 84 -5.10 18.65 3.98
C ARG A 84 -3.76 18.95 4.62
N ALA A 85 -3.38 20.25 4.64
CA ALA A 85 -2.18 20.70 5.33
C ALA A 85 -2.39 20.60 6.84
N ASP A 86 -1.41 20.09 7.58
CA ASP A 86 -1.48 19.93 9.04
C ASP A 86 -1.72 21.28 9.72
N GLY A 87 -1.08 22.36 9.21
CA GLY A 87 -1.31 23.71 9.69
C GLY A 87 -0.86 24.80 8.73
N ILE A 88 -1.51 25.94 8.83
CA ILE A 88 -1.12 27.17 8.17
C ILE A 88 -1.06 28.29 9.20
N ILE A 89 0.09 28.95 9.33
CA ILE A 89 0.26 30.13 10.17
C ILE A 89 0.09 31.35 9.27
N ALA A 90 -0.94 32.13 9.50
CA ALA A 90 -1.24 33.29 8.68
C ALA A 90 -1.99 34.35 9.50
N ASP A 91 -1.64 35.62 9.28
CA ASP A 91 -2.41 36.76 9.77
C ASP A 91 -3.64 36.97 8.89
N ILE A 92 -4.80 37.04 9.50
CA ILE A 92 -6.02 37.43 8.81
C ILE A 92 -6.15 38.96 8.96
N ASN A 93 -5.76 39.68 7.92
CA ASN A 93 -6.05 41.11 7.83
C ASN A 93 -7.45 41.30 7.23
N TYR A 94 -8.15 42.31 7.74
CA TYR A 94 -9.43 42.76 7.20
C TYR A 94 -9.22 44.17 6.64
N ASP A 95 -9.74 44.45 5.45
CA ASP A 95 -9.79 45.80 4.90
C ASP A 95 -10.76 46.69 5.70
N GLU A 96 -10.81 48.00 5.35
CA GLU A 96 -11.68 48.96 6.02
C GLU A 96 -13.19 48.63 5.86
N ASP A 97 -13.55 47.82 4.86
CA ASP A 97 -14.90 47.33 4.60
C ASP A 97 -15.19 45.96 5.26
N GLY A 98 -14.24 45.39 5.98
CA GLY A 98 -14.38 44.09 6.69
C GLY A 98 -14.18 42.87 5.79
N ASN A 99 -13.66 43.01 4.56
CA ASN A 99 -13.28 41.92 3.69
C ASN A 99 -11.89 41.40 4.07
N LYS A 100 -11.63 40.09 3.86
CA LYS A 100 -10.30 39.51 4.07
C LYS A 100 -9.31 40.07 3.02
N GLU A 101 -8.35 40.84 3.49
CA GLU A 101 -7.21 41.20 2.64
C GLU A 101 -6.32 39.99 2.37
N PRO A 102 -5.61 39.93 1.21
CA PRO A 102 -4.64 38.88 0.96
C PRO A 102 -3.54 38.92 2.03
N GLU A 103 -3.35 37.79 2.68
CA GLU A 103 -2.31 37.58 3.71
C GLU A 103 -0.95 37.85 3.06
N SER A 104 -0.17 38.75 3.65
CA SER A 104 1.15 39.13 3.09
C SER A 104 2.24 38.10 3.41
N ASP A 105 2.10 37.37 4.51
CA ASP A 105 3.04 36.35 4.99
C ASP A 105 2.29 35.15 5.55
N ALA A 106 2.54 33.98 5.00
CA ALA A 106 1.98 32.72 5.47
C ALA A 106 3.07 31.65 5.58
N ILE A 107 2.89 30.72 6.52
CA ILE A 107 3.79 29.57 6.70
C ILE A 107 2.95 28.31 6.67
N ILE A 108 3.31 27.36 5.81
CA ILE A 108 2.80 25.99 5.88
C ILE A 108 3.59 25.25 6.95
N ASP A 109 2.90 24.60 7.88
CA ASP A 109 3.50 23.77 8.93
C ASP A 109 3.07 22.31 8.72
N GLU A 110 4.01 21.46 8.37
CA GLU A 110 3.80 20.02 8.20
C GLU A 110 4.44 19.29 9.38
N ILE A 111 3.63 18.51 10.10
CA ILE A 111 4.01 17.84 11.34
C ILE A 111 4.31 16.36 11.05
N LYS A 112 5.46 15.87 11.51
CA LYS A 112 5.83 14.46 11.37
C LYS A 112 6.29 13.88 12.70
N THR A 113 5.68 12.76 13.10
CA THR A 113 6.09 12.00 14.27
C THR A 113 7.10 10.94 13.85
N MET A 114 8.23 10.86 14.54
CA MET A 114 9.29 9.87 14.31
C MET A 114 9.64 9.15 15.62
N GLN A 115 9.93 7.86 15.52
CA GLN A 115 10.39 7.07 16.69
C GLN A 115 11.85 7.34 17.03
N THR A 116 12.65 7.75 16.05
CA THR A 116 14.04 8.15 16.25
C THR A 116 14.12 9.56 16.86
N ASP A 117 15.19 9.83 17.60
CA ASP A 117 15.42 11.15 18.20
C ASP A 117 15.56 12.23 17.11
N VAL A 118 14.54 13.07 17.00
CA VAL A 118 14.48 14.14 16.00
C VAL A 118 15.51 15.24 16.22
N SER A 119 16.14 15.34 17.40
CA SER A 119 17.23 16.29 17.65
C SER A 119 18.49 16.00 16.82
N LEU A 120 18.62 14.78 16.32
CA LEU A 120 19.74 14.35 15.47
C LEU A 120 19.55 14.72 14.00
N LEU A 121 18.34 15.11 13.59
CA LEU A 121 18.06 15.55 12.21
C LEU A 121 18.75 16.89 11.95
N LYS A 122 19.56 16.94 10.90
CA LYS A 122 20.25 18.16 10.43
C LYS A 122 19.48 18.88 9.34
N GLU A 123 18.63 18.17 8.62
CA GLU A 123 17.83 18.65 7.52
C GLU A 123 16.50 17.88 7.44
N PRO A 124 15.45 18.45 6.83
CA PRO A 124 14.19 17.76 6.64
C PRO A 124 14.32 16.57 5.70
N VAL A 125 13.56 15.50 5.95
CA VAL A 125 13.40 14.40 5.00
C VAL A 125 12.74 14.95 3.74
N TYR A 126 13.33 14.71 2.57
CA TYR A 126 12.91 15.35 1.32
C TYR A 126 11.44 15.09 0.95
N VAL A 127 10.96 13.86 1.05
CA VAL A 127 9.56 13.53 0.74
C VAL A 127 8.56 14.26 1.65
N HIS A 128 8.89 14.47 2.92
CA HIS A 128 8.07 15.25 3.86
C HIS A 128 8.05 16.72 3.48
N LYS A 129 9.22 17.28 3.16
CA LYS A 129 9.35 18.66 2.70
C LYS A 129 8.62 18.89 1.38
N ALA A 130 8.68 17.93 0.47
CA ALA A 130 7.95 17.97 -0.81
C ALA A 130 6.42 18.09 -0.59
N GLN A 131 5.89 17.41 0.42
CA GLN A 131 4.47 17.54 0.79
C GLN A 131 4.12 18.97 1.21
N ALA A 132 4.92 19.57 2.08
CA ALA A 132 4.74 20.96 2.50
C ALA A 132 4.93 21.96 1.35
N LEU A 133 5.86 21.70 0.42
CA LEU A 133 6.06 22.51 -0.78
C LEU A 133 4.83 22.50 -1.71
N VAL A 134 4.19 21.33 -1.92
CA VAL A 134 2.95 21.26 -2.72
C VAL A 134 1.85 22.10 -2.07
N TYR A 135 1.65 21.95 -0.76
CA TYR A 135 0.67 22.79 -0.04
C TYR A 135 1.02 24.27 -0.11
N GLY A 136 2.31 24.60 0.01
CA GLY A 136 2.81 25.97 -0.12
C GLY A 136 2.48 26.59 -1.48
N TYR A 137 2.75 25.86 -2.56
CA TYR A 137 2.42 26.33 -3.91
C TYR A 137 0.92 26.54 -4.07
N ILE A 138 0.09 25.56 -3.66
CA ILE A 138 -1.37 25.66 -3.80
C ILE A 138 -1.89 26.91 -3.04
N TYR A 139 -1.46 27.08 -1.79
CA TYR A 139 -1.90 28.18 -0.95
C TYR A 139 -1.43 29.54 -1.48
N ALA A 140 -0.13 29.65 -1.81
CA ALA A 140 0.44 30.89 -2.35
C ALA A 140 -0.21 31.30 -3.68
N SER A 141 -0.48 30.34 -4.58
CA SER A 141 -1.18 30.57 -5.83
C SER A 141 -2.61 31.08 -5.61
N GLN A 142 -3.37 30.44 -4.70
CA GLN A 142 -4.76 30.83 -4.39
C GLN A 142 -4.86 32.21 -3.72
N LYS A 143 -3.89 32.54 -2.86
CA LYS A 143 -3.84 33.79 -2.09
C LYS A 143 -3.03 34.89 -2.79
N LYS A 144 -2.41 34.59 -3.94
CA LYS A 144 -1.55 35.51 -4.72
C LYS A 144 -0.39 36.08 -3.90
N LEU A 145 0.23 35.22 -3.04
CA LEU A 145 1.36 35.60 -2.22
C LEU A 145 2.63 35.67 -3.08
N SER A 146 3.48 36.66 -2.83
CA SER A 146 4.82 36.76 -3.45
C SER A 146 5.87 35.85 -2.81
N LYS A 147 5.62 35.41 -1.57
CA LYS A 147 6.50 34.52 -0.81
C LYS A 147 5.70 33.68 0.17
N ILE A 148 6.26 32.56 0.60
CA ILE A 148 5.67 31.66 1.59
C ILE A 148 6.75 30.95 2.41
N GLY A 149 6.49 30.78 3.71
CA GLY A 149 7.31 29.95 4.59
C GLY A 149 6.93 28.49 4.51
N ILE A 150 7.91 27.61 4.56
CA ILE A 150 7.73 26.14 4.65
C ILE A 150 8.38 25.68 5.94
N GLN A 151 7.58 25.24 6.89
CA GLN A 151 8.01 24.73 8.17
C GLN A 151 7.79 23.21 8.24
N MET A 152 8.83 22.49 8.63
CA MET A 152 8.75 21.08 8.98
C MET A 152 8.87 20.94 10.48
N THR A 153 7.86 20.41 11.16
CA THR A 153 7.84 20.17 12.60
C THR A 153 7.95 18.66 12.85
N TYR A 154 9.13 18.22 13.30
CA TYR A 154 9.40 16.83 13.67
C TYR A 154 9.27 16.63 15.17
N VAL A 155 8.65 15.51 15.58
CA VAL A 155 8.41 15.18 16.99
C VAL A 155 8.76 13.74 17.28
N THR A 156 9.58 13.52 18.32
CA THR A 156 9.75 12.22 18.97
C THR A 156 8.76 12.13 20.13
N PRO A 157 7.96 11.05 20.25
CA PRO A 157 6.97 10.92 21.32
C PRO A 157 7.55 10.79 22.72
N GLU A 158 8.58 9.96 22.90
CA GLU A 158 9.19 9.62 24.19
C GLU A 158 10.72 9.48 24.09
N PRO A 159 11.53 10.36 24.75
CA PRO A 159 11.10 11.61 25.38
C PRO A 159 10.63 12.64 24.34
N GLU A 160 9.59 13.41 24.68
CA GLU A 160 9.03 14.38 23.75
C GLU A 160 10.08 15.42 23.35
N THR A 161 10.55 15.34 22.12
CA THR A 161 11.51 16.27 21.54
C THR A 161 10.94 16.85 20.25
N ILE A 162 11.07 18.16 20.07
CA ILE A 162 10.58 18.84 18.88
C ILE A 162 11.76 19.48 18.15
N ASN A 163 11.86 19.26 16.83
CA ASN A 163 12.83 19.91 15.96
C ASN A 163 12.08 20.57 14.80
N LYS A 164 12.37 21.85 14.53
CA LYS A 164 11.71 22.65 13.50
C LYS A 164 12.70 23.17 12.48
N PHE A 165 12.33 23.03 11.20
CA PHE A 165 13.07 23.60 10.08
C PHE A 165 12.15 24.55 9.34
N LEU A 166 12.55 25.82 9.20
CA LEU A 166 11.81 26.85 8.49
C LEU A 166 12.67 27.38 7.34
N GLU A 167 12.11 27.37 6.14
CA GLU A 167 12.69 27.99 4.93
C GLU A 167 11.65 28.90 4.27
N GLU A 168 12.12 30.02 3.72
CA GLU A 168 11.27 30.94 2.94
C GLU A 168 11.48 30.70 1.44
N TYR A 169 10.40 30.68 0.69
CA TYR A 169 10.37 30.53 -0.77
C TYR A 169 9.68 31.73 -1.41
N THR A 170 10.27 32.29 -2.48
CA THR A 170 9.53 33.19 -3.36
C THR A 170 8.54 32.37 -4.18
N PHE A 171 7.44 33.02 -4.65
CA PHE A 171 6.44 32.34 -5.46
C PHE A 171 7.06 31.70 -6.71
N GLU A 172 7.94 32.42 -7.41
CA GLU A 172 8.60 31.92 -8.61
C GLU A 172 9.42 30.65 -8.33
N ARG A 173 10.12 30.58 -7.20
CA ARG A 173 10.94 29.41 -6.85
C ARG A 173 10.08 28.20 -6.54
N ILE A 174 8.97 28.36 -5.81
CA ILE A 174 8.08 27.24 -5.48
C ILE A 174 7.26 26.81 -6.69
N GLU A 175 6.87 27.74 -7.56
CA GLU A 175 6.19 27.47 -8.83
C GLU A 175 7.08 26.67 -9.79
N GLU A 176 8.35 27.05 -9.95
CA GLU A 176 9.31 26.30 -10.77
C GLU A 176 9.46 24.86 -10.26
N TRP A 177 9.59 24.68 -8.94
CA TRP A 177 9.68 23.36 -8.33
C TRP A 177 8.40 22.55 -8.57
N PHE A 178 7.24 23.13 -8.34
CA PHE A 178 5.95 22.46 -8.55
C PHE A 178 5.73 22.09 -10.02
N ASN A 179 6.02 22.98 -10.94
CA ASN A 179 5.90 22.72 -12.37
C ASN A 179 6.83 21.59 -12.82
N LYS A 180 8.02 21.49 -12.26
CA LYS A 180 8.93 20.37 -12.51
C LYS A 180 8.36 19.04 -11.99
N LEU A 181 7.76 19.02 -10.79
CA LEU A 181 7.08 17.87 -10.23
C LEU A 181 5.94 17.40 -11.14
N ILE A 182 5.06 18.33 -11.56
CA ILE A 182 3.91 18.01 -12.41
C ILE A 182 4.34 17.58 -13.81
N THR A 183 5.37 18.20 -14.39
CA THR A 183 5.93 17.79 -15.69
C THR A 183 6.47 16.33 -15.62
N GLY A 184 7.15 15.98 -14.54
CA GLY A 184 7.62 14.62 -14.32
C GLY A 184 6.47 13.61 -14.10
N PHE A 185 5.38 14.06 -13.47
CA PHE A 185 4.21 13.20 -13.24
C PHE A 185 3.30 13.08 -14.46
N LYS A 186 3.31 14.07 -15.38
CA LYS A 186 2.47 14.11 -16.60
C LYS A 186 2.61 12.84 -17.44
N ARG A 187 3.82 12.27 -17.59
CA ARG A 187 4.01 11.03 -18.36
C ARG A 187 3.12 9.86 -17.86
N TRP A 188 2.81 9.82 -16.56
CA TRP A 188 1.98 8.79 -15.94
C TRP A 188 0.48 9.03 -16.16
N THR A 189 0.07 10.28 -16.10
CA THR A 189 -1.33 10.65 -16.38
C THR A 189 -1.65 10.52 -17.86
N ASP A 190 -0.76 10.96 -18.76
CA ASP A 190 -0.88 10.75 -20.21
C ASP A 190 -1.01 9.27 -20.55
N TYR A 191 -0.07 8.44 -20.02
CA TYR A 191 -0.13 7.00 -20.17
C TYR A 191 -1.50 6.43 -19.72
N THR A 192 -2.01 6.87 -18.59
CA THR A 192 -3.28 6.37 -18.05
C THR A 192 -4.46 6.66 -18.98
N PHE A 193 -4.56 7.87 -19.50
CA PHE A 193 -5.66 8.25 -20.40
C PHE A 193 -5.51 7.63 -21.78
N ASP A 194 -4.31 7.59 -22.33
CA ASP A 194 -4.03 7.02 -23.64
C ASP A 194 -4.28 5.50 -23.66
N GLU A 195 -3.81 4.78 -22.65
CA GLU A 195 -4.03 3.34 -22.55
C GLU A 195 -5.50 3.01 -22.26
N ARG A 196 -6.18 3.81 -21.44
CA ARG A 196 -7.63 3.66 -21.21
C ARG A 196 -8.41 3.88 -22.50
N HIS A 197 -8.03 4.84 -23.32
CA HIS A 197 -8.66 5.09 -24.62
C HIS A 197 -8.46 3.90 -25.57
N LYS A 198 -7.22 3.48 -25.80
CA LYS A 198 -6.89 2.31 -26.63
C LYS A 198 -7.61 1.05 -26.16
N ARG A 199 -7.63 0.80 -24.87
CA ARG A 199 -8.34 -0.32 -24.26
C ARG A 199 -9.84 -0.25 -24.56
N THR A 200 -10.47 0.87 -24.31
CA THR A 200 -11.92 1.04 -24.51
C THR A 200 -12.31 0.85 -25.97
N GLU A 201 -11.56 1.42 -26.90
CA GLU A 201 -11.79 1.23 -28.34
C GLU A 201 -11.64 -0.26 -28.74
N SER A 202 -10.57 -0.92 -28.26
CA SER A 202 -10.36 -2.33 -28.56
C SER A 202 -11.45 -3.25 -28.01
N ILE A 203 -11.97 -2.97 -26.81
CA ILE A 203 -13.05 -3.74 -26.19
C ILE A 203 -14.36 -3.55 -26.94
N ARG A 204 -14.63 -2.35 -27.46
CA ARG A 204 -15.87 -2.07 -28.23
C ARG A 204 -15.98 -2.96 -29.46
N GLU A 205 -14.87 -3.29 -30.10
CA GLU A 205 -14.82 -4.15 -31.30
C GLU A 205 -14.65 -5.64 -30.97
N LEU A 206 -14.29 -5.97 -29.73
CA LEU A 206 -13.95 -7.32 -29.30
C LEU A 206 -15.17 -8.24 -29.32
N LYS A 207 -15.07 -9.34 -30.05
CA LYS A 207 -16.07 -10.40 -30.09
C LYS A 207 -15.60 -11.63 -29.32
N PHE A 208 -16.55 -12.46 -28.92
CA PHE A 208 -16.21 -13.76 -28.33
C PHE A 208 -15.43 -14.58 -29.37
N PRO A 209 -14.24 -15.12 -29.02
CA PRO A 209 -13.28 -15.63 -30.02
C PRO A 209 -13.68 -16.94 -30.69
N TYR A 210 -14.69 -17.63 -30.17
CA TYR A 210 -15.12 -18.93 -30.67
C TYR A 210 -16.63 -19.01 -30.85
N GLU A 211 -17.12 -20.06 -31.49
CA GLU A 211 -18.53 -20.42 -31.42
C GLU A 211 -18.87 -20.84 -29.98
N TYR A 212 -20.01 -20.34 -29.48
CA TYR A 212 -20.44 -20.66 -28.12
C TYR A 212 -20.81 -22.14 -28.00
N ARG A 213 -20.27 -22.79 -27.00
CA ARG A 213 -20.70 -24.12 -26.57
C ARG A 213 -22.06 -24.01 -25.86
N GLU A 214 -22.74 -25.14 -25.73
CA GLU A 214 -24.03 -25.20 -25.00
C GLU A 214 -23.88 -24.63 -23.58
N GLY A 215 -24.77 -23.73 -23.19
CA GLY A 215 -24.77 -23.04 -21.90
C GLY A 215 -23.74 -21.90 -21.74
N GLN A 216 -22.73 -21.84 -22.61
CA GLN A 216 -21.62 -20.87 -22.47
C GLN A 216 -22.08 -19.42 -22.66
N LYS A 217 -22.98 -19.18 -23.63
CA LYS A 217 -23.56 -17.84 -23.85
C LYS A 217 -24.37 -17.38 -22.64
N ASN A 218 -25.17 -18.27 -22.07
CA ASN A 218 -25.97 -17.95 -20.88
C ASN A 218 -25.08 -17.61 -19.69
N LEU A 219 -23.96 -18.32 -19.53
CA LEU A 219 -22.98 -18.05 -18.49
C LEU A 219 -22.37 -16.65 -18.67
N CYS A 220 -21.91 -16.28 -19.87
CA CYS A 220 -21.39 -14.94 -20.15
C CYS A 220 -22.43 -13.84 -19.81
N VAL A 221 -23.69 -14.03 -20.21
CA VAL A 221 -24.77 -13.09 -19.90
C VAL A 221 -25.00 -12.98 -18.39
N SER A 222 -25.00 -14.10 -17.67
CA SER A 222 -25.18 -14.09 -16.20
C SER A 222 -24.03 -13.37 -15.49
N VAL A 223 -22.79 -13.56 -15.94
CA VAL A 223 -21.62 -12.84 -15.38
C VAL A 223 -21.76 -11.35 -15.65
N TYR A 224 -22.08 -10.95 -16.89
CA TYR A 224 -22.22 -9.54 -17.23
C TYR A 224 -23.31 -8.85 -16.40
N ARG A 225 -24.48 -9.48 -16.27
CA ARG A 225 -25.59 -8.96 -15.45
C ARG A 225 -25.22 -8.86 -13.97
N ALA A 226 -24.54 -9.86 -13.42
CA ALA A 226 -24.11 -9.80 -12.03
C ALA A 226 -23.16 -8.61 -11.78
N ILE A 227 -22.30 -8.28 -12.75
CA ILE A 227 -21.45 -7.09 -12.69
C ILE A 227 -22.28 -5.80 -12.78
N GLU A 228 -23.20 -5.74 -13.73
CA GLU A 228 -24.11 -4.58 -13.93
C GLU A 228 -24.97 -4.32 -12.69
N ASP A 229 -25.51 -5.39 -12.07
CA ASP A 229 -26.33 -5.33 -10.87
C ASP A 229 -25.52 -5.19 -9.57
N ASN A 230 -24.18 -5.19 -9.67
CA ASN A 230 -23.25 -5.19 -8.53
C ASN A 230 -23.55 -6.29 -7.50
N THR A 231 -23.75 -7.51 -7.98
CA THR A 231 -24.12 -8.68 -7.17
C THR A 231 -23.05 -9.77 -7.24
N ASN A 232 -23.04 -10.65 -6.23
CA ASN A 232 -22.16 -11.82 -6.23
C ASN A 232 -22.79 -12.96 -7.03
N LEU A 233 -22.00 -13.59 -7.92
CA LEU A 233 -22.41 -14.73 -8.71
C LEU A 233 -21.59 -15.97 -8.36
N TYR A 234 -22.25 -17.05 -7.98
CA TYR A 234 -21.64 -18.36 -7.75
C TYR A 234 -21.95 -19.27 -8.94
N ILE A 235 -20.90 -19.81 -9.55
CA ILE A 235 -20.98 -20.60 -10.77
C ILE A 235 -20.48 -22.01 -10.49
N GLN A 236 -21.33 -23.01 -10.73
CA GLN A 236 -20.93 -24.40 -10.77
C GLN A 236 -21.10 -24.92 -12.19
N ALA A 237 -19.99 -25.26 -12.83
CA ALA A 237 -19.99 -25.78 -14.19
C ALA A 237 -18.96 -26.90 -14.34
N PRO A 238 -19.24 -27.95 -15.16
CA PRO A 238 -18.31 -29.04 -15.41
C PRO A 238 -16.98 -28.55 -16.03
N THR A 239 -15.95 -29.37 -15.93
CA THR A 239 -14.68 -29.11 -16.62
C THR A 239 -14.86 -29.12 -18.14
N GLY A 240 -14.09 -28.29 -18.86
CA GLY A 240 -14.11 -28.27 -20.33
C GLY A 240 -15.17 -27.37 -20.98
N VAL A 241 -16.11 -26.79 -20.24
CA VAL A 241 -17.08 -25.81 -20.80
C VAL A 241 -16.50 -24.43 -21.09
N GLY A 242 -15.22 -24.20 -20.81
CA GLY A 242 -14.57 -22.89 -21.03
C GLY A 242 -14.94 -21.84 -19.99
N LYS A 243 -15.05 -22.21 -18.70
CA LYS A 243 -15.40 -21.32 -17.58
C LYS A 243 -14.59 -20.03 -17.58
N THR A 244 -13.26 -20.15 -17.69
CA THR A 244 -12.34 -18.99 -17.60
C THR A 244 -12.65 -17.95 -18.67
N LEU A 245 -12.76 -18.35 -19.93
CA LEU A 245 -13.11 -17.42 -21.01
C LEU A 245 -14.51 -16.84 -20.83
N SER A 246 -15.48 -17.66 -20.36
CA SER A 246 -16.86 -17.22 -20.15
C SER A 246 -17.04 -16.28 -18.95
N THR A 247 -16.07 -16.16 -18.08
CA THR A 247 -16.04 -15.20 -16.97
C THR A 247 -15.17 -14.00 -17.29
N VAL A 248 -13.99 -14.20 -17.90
CA VAL A 248 -13.05 -13.12 -18.25
C VAL A 248 -13.62 -12.23 -19.35
N PHE A 249 -14.20 -12.81 -20.42
CA PHE A 249 -14.73 -12.03 -21.55
C PHE A 249 -15.81 -11.00 -21.11
N PRO A 250 -16.88 -11.38 -20.40
CA PRO A 250 -17.86 -10.40 -19.93
C PRO A 250 -17.31 -9.41 -18.90
N ALA A 251 -16.32 -9.80 -18.07
CA ALA A 251 -15.62 -8.89 -17.17
C ALA A 251 -14.82 -7.83 -17.95
N VAL A 252 -14.14 -8.23 -19.04
CA VAL A 252 -13.46 -7.31 -19.96
C VAL A 252 -14.47 -6.37 -20.64
N GLN A 253 -15.62 -6.87 -21.09
CA GLN A 253 -16.68 -6.04 -21.66
C GLN A 253 -17.19 -4.99 -20.66
N ALA A 254 -17.43 -5.39 -19.40
CA ALA A 254 -17.84 -4.49 -18.33
C ALA A 254 -16.76 -3.42 -18.01
N LEU A 255 -15.48 -3.79 -18.05
CA LEU A 255 -14.36 -2.87 -17.91
C LEU A 255 -14.37 -1.81 -19.03
N GLY A 256 -14.67 -2.20 -20.28
CA GLY A 256 -14.84 -1.30 -21.42
C GLY A 256 -16.00 -0.30 -21.25
N GLN A 257 -17.05 -0.69 -20.53
CA GLN A 257 -18.19 0.15 -20.17
C GLN A 257 -17.96 0.98 -18.89
N GLN A 258 -16.74 0.97 -18.34
CA GLN A 258 -16.35 1.68 -17.11
C GLN A 258 -17.13 1.26 -15.86
N MET A 259 -17.65 0.04 -15.83
CA MET A 259 -18.32 -0.56 -14.66
C MET A 259 -17.30 -1.02 -13.60
N SER A 260 -16.02 -1.02 -13.97
CA SER A 260 -14.91 -1.41 -13.08
C SER A 260 -13.62 -0.71 -13.49
N ASP A 261 -12.72 -0.53 -12.52
CA ASP A 261 -11.39 0.04 -12.76
C ASP A 261 -10.35 -1.04 -13.10
N LYS A 262 -10.46 -2.22 -12.49
CA LYS A 262 -9.52 -3.35 -12.66
C LYS A 262 -10.21 -4.69 -12.47
N ILE A 263 -9.60 -5.72 -13.05
CA ILE A 263 -10.02 -7.12 -12.88
C ILE A 263 -8.94 -7.86 -12.10
N PHE A 264 -9.30 -8.41 -10.94
CA PHE A 264 -8.48 -9.35 -10.18
C PHE A 264 -8.92 -10.78 -10.49
N TYR A 265 -8.04 -11.56 -11.11
CA TYR A 265 -8.24 -12.99 -11.31
C TYR A 265 -7.48 -13.76 -10.23
N LEU A 266 -8.24 -14.39 -9.34
CA LEU A 266 -7.71 -15.03 -8.14
C LEU A 266 -7.65 -16.53 -8.32
N THR A 267 -6.49 -17.12 -8.04
CA THR A 267 -6.25 -18.56 -8.20
C THR A 267 -5.36 -19.09 -7.08
N SER A 268 -5.58 -20.36 -6.69
CA SER A 268 -4.76 -21.05 -5.68
C SER A 268 -3.62 -21.88 -6.26
N LYS A 269 -3.60 -22.11 -7.58
CA LYS A 269 -2.69 -23.07 -8.23
C LYS A 269 -2.01 -22.46 -9.45
N THR A 270 -0.76 -22.86 -9.69
CA THR A 270 0.03 -22.42 -10.85
C THR A 270 -0.64 -22.79 -12.18
N ILE A 271 -1.25 -23.98 -12.28
CA ILE A 271 -1.93 -24.44 -13.52
C ILE A 271 -3.12 -23.54 -13.87
N THR A 272 -3.96 -23.19 -12.92
CA THR A 272 -5.12 -22.31 -13.16
C THR A 272 -4.69 -20.88 -13.47
N ARG A 273 -3.53 -20.44 -13.00
CA ARG A 273 -2.90 -19.18 -13.39
C ARG A 273 -2.57 -19.15 -14.87
N THR A 274 -1.91 -20.19 -15.39
CA THR A 274 -1.59 -20.30 -16.82
C THR A 274 -2.84 -20.27 -17.70
N VAL A 275 -3.94 -20.91 -17.28
CA VAL A 275 -5.21 -20.86 -18.00
C VAL A 275 -5.78 -19.43 -18.08
N ALA A 276 -5.62 -18.62 -17.04
CA ALA A 276 -6.02 -17.21 -17.08
C ALA A 276 -5.13 -16.41 -18.04
N GLU A 277 -3.80 -16.60 -17.97
CA GLU A 277 -2.83 -15.97 -18.86
C GLU A 277 -3.13 -16.30 -20.33
N ASP A 278 -3.38 -17.57 -20.66
CA ASP A 278 -3.76 -18.04 -22.00
C ASP A 278 -5.10 -17.43 -22.44
N THR A 279 -6.06 -17.29 -21.52
CA THR A 279 -7.35 -16.67 -21.84
C THR A 279 -7.16 -15.21 -22.26
N TYR A 280 -6.38 -14.43 -21.53
CA TYR A 280 -6.06 -13.06 -21.93
C TYR A 280 -5.23 -13.01 -23.22
N ALA A 281 -4.35 -13.98 -23.47
CA ALA A 281 -3.61 -14.09 -24.72
C ALA A 281 -4.56 -14.30 -25.91
N ILE A 282 -5.51 -15.23 -25.79
CA ILE A 282 -6.54 -15.46 -26.81
C ILE A 282 -7.34 -14.18 -27.11
N LEU A 283 -7.72 -13.44 -26.08
CA LEU A 283 -8.46 -12.19 -26.30
C LEU A 283 -7.57 -11.12 -26.98
N ARG A 284 -6.29 -11.03 -26.64
CA ARG A 284 -5.34 -10.14 -27.31
C ARG A 284 -5.12 -10.50 -28.77
N ASP A 285 -5.00 -11.79 -29.10
CA ASP A 285 -4.91 -12.26 -30.48
C ASP A 285 -6.17 -11.92 -31.30
N ASN A 286 -7.29 -11.68 -30.62
CA ASN A 286 -8.55 -11.20 -31.21
C ASN A 286 -8.76 -9.67 -31.08
N GLY A 287 -7.69 -8.91 -30.80
CA GLY A 287 -7.67 -7.45 -30.87
C GLY A 287 -7.81 -6.73 -29.52
N LEU A 288 -7.87 -7.42 -28.40
CA LEU A 288 -7.91 -6.78 -27.08
C LEU A 288 -6.60 -6.03 -26.78
N HIS A 289 -6.67 -4.73 -26.54
CA HIS A 289 -5.59 -3.92 -26.00
C HIS A 289 -5.78 -3.77 -24.48
N MET A 290 -5.24 -4.72 -23.71
CA MET A 290 -5.36 -4.74 -22.25
C MET A 290 -4.10 -5.30 -21.62
N ARG A 291 -3.52 -4.55 -20.68
CA ARG A 291 -2.31 -4.94 -19.96
C ARG A 291 -2.64 -5.79 -18.74
N THR A 292 -1.90 -6.89 -18.60
CA THR A 292 -2.06 -7.81 -17.47
C THR A 292 -0.73 -8.04 -16.77
N VAL A 293 -0.77 -8.16 -15.44
CA VAL A 293 0.36 -8.56 -14.61
C VAL A 293 0.01 -9.83 -13.84
N THR A 294 0.97 -10.76 -13.77
CA THR A 294 0.88 -11.94 -12.91
C THR A 294 1.81 -11.77 -11.72
N LEU A 295 1.23 -11.64 -10.53
CA LEU A 295 1.99 -11.49 -9.30
C LEU A 295 2.59 -12.84 -8.87
N THR A 296 3.87 -12.81 -8.57
CA THR A 296 4.62 -13.98 -8.08
C THR A 296 5.05 -13.74 -6.65
N ALA A 297 4.88 -14.75 -5.80
CA ALA A 297 5.25 -14.66 -4.40
C ALA A 297 6.75 -14.35 -4.23
N LYS A 298 7.09 -13.61 -3.19
CA LYS A 298 8.45 -13.10 -2.94
C LYS A 298 9.50 -14.20 -2.91
N ASP A 299 9.16 -15.35 -2.35
CA ASP A 299 10.04 -16.52 -2.28
C ASP A 299 10.35 -17.16 -3.65
N LYS A 300 9.50 -16.91 -4.65
CA LYS A 300 9.65 -17.46 -6.02
C LYS A 300 10.25 -16.48 -7.01
N ILE A 301 10.22 -15.18 -6.69
CA ILE A 301 10.74 -14.14 -7.59
C ILE A 301 12.05 -13.51 -7.08
N CYS A 302 12.37 -13.64 -5.79
CA CYS A 302 13.61 -13.11 -5.25
C CYS A 302 14.82 -13.84 -5.88
N PRO A 303 15.80 -13.11 -6.43
CA PRO A 303 16.99 -13.72 -7.04
C PRO A 303 18.02 -14.18 -6.01
N LEU A 304 17.83 -13.85 -4.71
CA LEU A 304 18.75 -14.20 -3.64
C LEU A 304 18.24 -15.40 -2.86
N ASP A 305 19.14 -16.29 -2.48
CA ASP A 305 18.84 -17.48 -1.65
C ASP A 305 18.37 -17.06 -0.25
N GLU A 306 19.02 -16.04 0.34
CA GLU A 306 18.64 -15.45 1.62
C GLU A 306 17.91 -14.13 1.43
N ARG A 307 16.75 -13.98 2.06
CA ARG A 307 15.82 -12.85 1.88
C ARG A 307 16.04 -11.74 2.91
N ASN A 308 17.23 -11.21 2.97
CA ASN A 308 17.59 -10.09 3.82
C ASN A 308 17.37 -8.78 3.05
N CYS A 309 16.14 -8.21 3.15
CA CYS A 309 15.73 -7.04 2.38
C CYS A 309 16.22 -5.74 3.05
N ASN A 310 17.50 -5.49 2.98
CA ASN A 310 18.15 -4.28 3.46
C ASN A 310 19.31 -3.90 2.54
N PRO A 311 19.78 -2.64 2.55
CA PRO A 311 20.78 -2.14 1.60
C PRO A 311 22.18 -2.75 1.75
N VAL A 312 22.46 -3.41 2.88
CA VAL A 312 23.75 -4.06 3.14
C VAL A 312 23.81 -5.44 2.52
N ALA A 313 22.71 -6.21 2.67
CA ALA A 313 22.65 -7.61 2.23
C ALA A 313 22.07 -7.78 0.80
N CYS A 314 21.27 -6.83 0.33
CA CYS A 314 20.55 -6.96 -0.94
C CYS A 314 20.90 -5.82 -1.90
N PRO A 315 21.57 -6.09 -3.04
CA PRO A 315 21.91 -5.05 -4.02
C PRO A 315 20.67 -4.44 -4.68
N TYR A 316 19.57 -5.18 -4.80
CA TYR A 316 18.30 -4.71 -5.36
C TYR A 316 17.50 -3.84 -4.40
N ALA A 317 17.80 -3.92 -3.09
CA ALA A 317 17.21 -3.06 -2.07
C ALA A 317 17.89 -1.69 -2.01
N LYS A 318 19.22 -1.66 -2.26
CA LYS A 318 20.02 -0.43 -2.23
C LYS A 318 19.63 0.51 -3.37
N GLY A 319 19.21 1.73 -3.04
CA GLY A 319 18.77 2.76 -3.99
C GLY A 319 17.54 2.33 -4.83
N HIS A 320 16.69 1.47 -4.29
CA HIS A 320 15.51 0.98 -4.99
C HIS A 320 14.58 2.12 -5.39
N PHE A 321 14.26 3.00 -4.44
CA PHE A 321 13.31 4.09 -4.67
C PHE A 321 13.84 5.14 -5.65
N ASP A 322 15.13 5.25 -5.83
CA ASP A 322 15.75 6.16 -6.81
C ASP A 322 15.50 5.73 -8.27
N ARG A 323 15.19 4.44 -8.50
CA ARG A 323 15.14 3.84 -9.84
C ARG A 323 13.80 3.18 -10.19
N ILE A 324 12.96 2.93 -9.20
CA ILE A 324 11.73 2.13 -9.39
C ILE A 324 10.76 2.75 -10.38
N ASN A 325 10.59 4.06 -10.37
CA ASN A 325 9.67 4.74 -11.27
C ASN A 325 10.07 4.57 -12.74
N ASP A 326 11.36 4.67 -13.06
CA ASP A 326 11.84 4.46 -14.42
C ASP A 326 11.73 2.98 -14.83
N ALA A 327 12.00 2.04 -13.92
CA ALA A 327 11.82 0.62 -14.17
C ALA A 327 10.36 0.25 -14.45
N VAL A 328 9.43 0.78 -13.65
CA VAL A 328 7.99 0.56 -13.84
C VAL A 328 7.51 1.19 -15.16
N TYR A 329 7.94 2.41 -15.46
CA TYR A 329 7.56 3.07 -16.70
C TYR A 329 8.07 2.32 -17.95
N ASP A 330 9.33 1.86 -17.91
CA ASP A 330 9.94 1.07 -18.99
C ASP A 330 9.15 -0.22 -19.28
N ILE A 331 8.82 -1.00 -18.26
CA ILE A 331 8.10 -2.27 -18.45
C ILE A 331 6.65 -2.06 -18.90
N ILE A 332 5.91 -1.08 -18.33
CA ILE A 332 4.51 -0.87 -18.70
C ILE A 332 4.35 -0.28 -20.11
N THR A 333 5.32 0.46 -20.60
CA THR A 333 5.29 1.00 -21.97
C THR A 333 5.77 -0.02 -23.01
N SER A 334 6.56 -1.02 -22.60
CA SER A 334 7.16 -2.01 -23.49
C SER A 334 6.42 -3.35 -23.53
N GLN A 335 5.68 -3.72 -22.47
CA GLN A 335 5.09 -5.05 -22.32
C GLN A 335 3.57 -4.99 -22.08
N MET A 336 2.81 -5.79 -22.81
CA MET A 336 1.37 -5.98 -22.60
C MET A 336 1.05 -7.12 -21.62
N VAL A 337 1.96 -8.10 -21.55
CA VAL A 337 1.88 -9.26 -20.64
C VAL A 337 3.08 -9.20 -19.72
N ILE A 338 2.82 -9.00 -18.44
CA ILE A 338 3.89 -8.85 -17.47
C ILE A 338 3.86 -10.04 -16.51
N GLY A 339 4.65 -11.04 -16.86
CA GLY A 339 4.87 -12.24 -16.05
C GLY A 339 6.17 -12.16 -15.26
N ARG A 340 6.49 -13.26 -14.55
CA ARG A 340 7.70 -13.37 -13.72
C ARG A 340 8.99 -13.03 -14.51
N ASP A 341 9.13 -13.57 -15.71
CA ASP A 341 10.38 -13.46 -16.46
C ASP A 341 10.60 -12.03 -17.00
N ASN A 342 9.53 -11.36 -17.44
CA ASN A 342 9.58 -9.93 -17.79
C ASN A 342 9.95 -9.08 -16.57
N VAL A 343 9.31 -9.31 -15.41
CA VAL A 343 9.64 -8.58 -14.18
C VAL A 343 11.11 -8.79 -13.80
N MET A 344 11.62 -10.01 -13.88
CA MET A 344 13.03 -10.31 -13.60
C MET A 344 13.98 -9.62 -14.55
N GLU A 345 13.68 -9.62 -15.86
CA GLU A 345 14.49 -8.95 -16.87
C GLU A 345 14.62 -7.44 -16.60
N TYR A 346 13.47 -6.76 -16.42
CA TYR A 346 13.46 -5.31 -16.19
C TYR A 346 13.99 -4.93 -14.80
N ALA A 347 13.71 -5.73 -13.77
CA ALA A 347 14.28 -5.54 -12.45
C ALA A 347 15.81 -5.63 -12.43
N ASN A 348 16.37 -6.57 -13.18
CA ASN A 348 17.83 -6.69 -13.35
C ASN A 348 18.41 -5.51 -14.16
N ARG A 349 17.73 -5.09 -15.24
CA ARG A 349 18.13 -3.94 -16.07
C ARG A 349 18.25 -2.66 -15.26
N HIS A 350 17.29 -2.41 -14.37
CA HIS A 350 17.23 -1.21 -13.54
C HIS A 350 17.81 -1.39 -12.13
N ASN A 351 18.27 -2.60 -11.80
CA ASN A 351 18.79 -2.96 -10.46
C ASN A 351 17.80 -2.59 -9.32
N VAL A 352 16.55 -3.05 -9.43
CA VAL A 352 15.47 -2.86 -8.44
C VAL A 352 14.92 -4.19 -7.95
N CYS A 353 14.27 -4.21 -6.78
CA CYS A 353 13.67 -5.44 -6.26
C CYS A 353 12.53 -5.93 -7.18
N PRO A 354 12.63 -7.14 -7.76
CA PRO A 354 11.60 -7.63 -8.70
C PRO A 354 10.24 -7.85 -8.02
N PHE A 355 10.22 -8.20 -6.74
CA PHE A 355 8.97 -8.37 -6.00
C PHE A 355 8.24 -7.03 -5.84
N GLU A 356 8.89 -6.01 -5.27
CA GLU A 356 8.30 -4.69 -5.09
C GLU A 356 7.93 -4.05 -6.43
N MET A 357 8.80 -4.20 -7.45
CA MET A 357 8.51 -3.74 -8.82
C MET A 357 7.22 -4.37 -9.36
N SER A 358 7.00 -5.68 -9.19
CA SER A 358 5.79 -6.35 -9.65
C SER A 358 4.52 -5.78 -9.00
N LEU A 359 4.63 -5.42 -7.72
CA LEU A 359 3.54 -4.79 -6.98
C LEU A 359 3.27 -3.36 -7.51
N ASP A 360 4.31 -2.58 -7.80
CA ASP A 360 4.16 -1.21 -8.35
C ASP A 360 3.60 -1.23 -9.77
N VAL A 361 4.05 -2.15 -10.61
CA VAL A 361 3.49 -2.38 -11.96
C VAL A 361 1.99 -2.65 -11.91
N SER A 362 1.50 -3.35 -10.88
CA SER A 362 0.07 -3.68 -10.75
C SER A 362 -0.85 -2.47 -10.69
N TYR A 363 -0.36 -1.30 -10.26
CA TYR A 363 -1.14 -0.05 -10.33
C TYR A 363 -1.50 0.36 -11.75
N TRP A 364 -0.63 0.06 -12.71
CA TRP A 364 -0.70 0.51 -14.09
C TRP A 364 -1.26 -0.55 -15.04
N CYS A 365 -1.62 -1.73 -14.52
CA CYS A 365 -2.25 -2.80 -15.27
C CYS A 365 -3.76 -2.85 -15.03
N ASP A 366 -4.49 -3.28 -16.05
CA ASP A 366 -5.96 -3.42 -16.00
C ASP A 366 -6.39 -4.77 -15.41
N GLY A 367 -5.60 -5.83 -15.67
CA GLY A 367 -5.82 -7.17 -15.15
C GLY A 367 -4.67 -7.62 -14.24
N ILE A 368 -5.03 -8.13 -13.06
CA ILE A 368 -4.09 -8.62 -12.05
C ILE A 368 -4.41 -10.09 -11.79
N ILE A 369 -3.48 -10.97 -12.14
CA ILE A 369 -3.59 -12.40 -11.87
C ILE A 369 -2.75 -12.70 -10.63
N CYS A 370 -3.36 -13.22 -9.57
CA CYS A 370 -2.65 -13.43 -8.30
C CYS A 370 -3.25 -14.55 -7.46
N ASP A 371 -2.51 -14.96 -6.42
CA ASP A 371 -3.01 -15.89 -5.40
C ASP A 371 -4.08 -15.22 -4.51
N TYR A 372 -4.98 -16.01 -3.95
CA TYR A 372 -6.00 -15.57 -2.99
C TYR A 372 -5.44 -14.73 -1.84
N ASN A 373 -4.21 -15.02 -1.39
CA ASN A 373 -3.56 -14.33 -0.29
C ASN A 373 -3.43 -12.84 -0.55
N TYR A 374 -3.23 -12.42 -1.80
CA TYR A 374 -3.10 -11.01 -2.15
C TYR A 374 -4.39 -10.20 -1.95
N VAL A 375 -5.52 -10.87 -1.76
CA VAL A 375 -6.82 -10.21 -1.52
C VAL A 375 -7.35 -10.52 -0.13
N PHE A 376 -7.26 -11.78 0.31
CA PHE A 376 -7.97 -12.25 1.49
C PHE A 376 -7.12 -12.45 2.75
N ASP A 377 -5.79 -12.55 2.62
CA ASP A 377 -4.92 -12.78 3.77
C ASP A 377 -4.71 -11.47 4.56
N PRO A 378 -5.01 -11.43 5.87
CA PRO A 378 -4.86 -10.24 6.69
C PRO A 378 -3.44 -9.69 6.76
N ASN A 379 -2.42 -10.53 6.54
CA ASN A 379 -1.02 -10.14 6.60
C ASN A 379 -0.42 -9.84 5.22
N ALA A 380 -0.93 -10.50 4.16
CA ALA A 380 -0.35 -10.46 2.81
C ALA A 380 -1.20 -9.70 1.78
N HIS A 381 -2.44 -9.28 2.13
CA HIS A 381 -3.29 -8.57 1.18
C HIS A 381 -2.67 -7.26 0.69
N LEU A 382 -3.00 -6.89 -0.54
CA LEU A 382 -2.48 -5.71 -1.19
C LEU A 382 -3.08 -4.44 -0.57
N LYS A 383 -2.53 -3.98 0.57
CA LYS A 383 -2.96 -2.75 1.26
C LYS A 383 -3.05 -1.56 0.31
N ARG A 384 -2.17 -1.50 -0.70
CA ARG A 384 -2.14 -0.47 -1.74
C ARG A 384 -3.44 -0.34 -2.55
N PHE A 385 -4.27 -1.38 -2.61
CA PHE A 385 -5.58 -1.37 -3.28
C PHE A 385 -6.75 -1.34 -2.29
N PHE A 386 -6.57 -1.84 -1.07
CA PHE A 386 -7.68 -2.16 -0.17
C PHE A 386 -7.66 -1.40 1.16
N ALA A 387 -6.58 -0.64 1.50
CA ALA A 387 -6.46 0.03 2.79
C ALA A 387 -7.35 1.27 2.96
N ASP A 388 -7.63 2.00 1.90
CA ASP A 388 -8.15 3.38 2.02
C ASP A 388 -9.65 3.52 1.74
N GLY A 389 -10.46 2.49 1.79
CA GLY A 389 -11.92 2.62 1.57
C GLY A 389 -12.30 3.47 0.34
N GLY A 390 -11.40 3.54 -0.66
CA GLY A 390 -11.55 4.38 -1.84
C GLY A 390 -12.75 3.96 -2.69
N ASN A 391 -13.27 4.88 -3.48
CA ASN A 391 -14.36 4.65 -4.43
C ASN A 391 -13.93 3.84 -5.67
N ASN A 392 -12.93 2.99 -5.55
CA ASN A 392 -12.46 2.16 -6.66
C ASN A 392 -13.36 0.93 -6.81
N HIS A 393 -13.78 0.65 -8.03
CA HIS A 393 -14.61 -0.50 -8.36
C HIS A 393 -13.75 -1.60 -8.96
N TYR A 394 -13.47 -2.66 -8.19
CA TYR A 394 -12.71 -3.81 -8.65
C TYR A 394 -13.60 -5.02 -8.88
N LEU A 395 -13.36 -5.74 -9.98
CA LEU A 395 -13.98 -7.03 -10.25
C LEU A 395 -13.08 -8.16 -9.75
N PHE A 396 -13.65 -9.09 -9.00
CA PHE A 396 -12.96 -10.27 -8.51
C PHE A 396 -13.50 -11.53 -9.20
N LEU A 397 -12.68 -12.18 -9.99
CA LEU A 397 -12.95 -13.49 -10.59
C LEU A 397 -12.20 -14.54 -9.75
N VAL A 398 -12.96 -15.28 -8.94
CA VAL A 398 -12.37 -16.26 -8.00
C VAL A 398 -12.49 -17.65 -8.61
N ASP A 399 -11.39 -18.19 -9.13
CA ASP A 399 -11.33 -19.51 -9.72
C ASP A 399 -11.20 -20.60 -8.65
N GLU A 400 -11.88 -21.73 -8.84
CA GLU A 400 -11.89 -22.85 -7.88
C GLU A 400 -12.23 -22.41 -6.44
N ALA A 401 -13.27 -21.56 -6.29
CA ALA A 401 -13.64 -20.89 -5.03
C ALA A 401 -13.91 -21.88 -3.86
N HIS A 402 -14.14 -23.16 -4.13
CA HIS A 402 -14.27 -24.17 -3.09
C HIS A 402 -12.99 -24.32 -2.22
N ASN A 403 -11.81 -23.96 -2.76
CA ASN A 403 -10.56 -23.96 -2.01
C ASN A 403 -10.50 -22.82 -0.98
N LEU A 404 -11.33 -21.78 -1.10
CA LEU A 404 -11.32 -20.65 -0.16
C LEU A 404 -11.69 -21.04 1.27
N VAL A 405 -12.46 -22.12 1.47
CA VAL A 405 -12.83 -22.57 2.82
C VAL A 405 -11.60 -23.01 3.62
N GLU A 406 -10.75 -23.85 3.02
CA GLU A 406 -9.51 -24.30 3.67
C GLU A 406 -8.47 -23.20 3.72
N ARG A 407 -8.28 -22.49 2.61
CA ARG A 407 -7.35 -21.35 2.56
C ARG A 407 -7.73 -20.24 3.53
N GLY A 408 -9.03 -19.94 3.69
CA GLY A 408 -9.50 -19.00 4.69
C GLY A 408 -9.20 -19.45 6.11
N ARG A 409 -9.36 -20.73 6.42
CA ARG A 409 -8.95 -21.27 7.72
C ARG A 409 -7.45 -21.10 7.97
N GLU A 410 -6.60 -21.38 6.97
CA GLU A 410 -5.16 -21.17 7.06
C GLU A 410 -4.81 -19.69 7.26
N MET A 411 -5.36 -18.79 6.43
CA MET A 411 -5.10 -17.35 6.47
C MET A 411 -5.51 -16.70 7.80
N TYR A 412 -6.60 -17.20 8.40
CA TYR A 412 -7.16 -16.69 9.65
C TYR A 412 -6.83 -17.62 10.85
N SER A 413 -5.72 -18.35 10.75
CA SER A 413 -5.16 -19.15 11.84
C SER A 413 -3.73 -18.73 12.13
N ALA A 414 -3.37 -18.75 13.40
CA ALA A 414 -2.00 -18.55 13.85
C ALA A 414 -1.63 -19.57 14.90
N SER A 415 -0.37 -19.97 14.91
CA SER A 415 0.16 -20.96 15.86
C SER A 415 1.30 -20.35 16.66
N LEU A 416 1.32 -20.65 17.95
CA LEU A 416 2.45 -20.33 18.84
C LEU A 416 2.96 -21.61 19.46
N TYR A 417 4.26 -21.82 19.35
CA TYR A 417 4.91 -23.00 19.90
C TYR A 417 5.71 -22.65 21.16
N LYS A 418 5.54 -23.46 22.18
CA LYS A 418 6.26 -23.31 23.45
C LYS A 418 7.77 -23.48 23.25
N GLU A 419 8.16 -24.32 22.32
CA GLU A 419 9.53 -24.63 21.94
C GLU A 419 10.26 -23.37 21.48
N ASP A 420 9.63 -22.57 20.63
CA ASP A 420 10.20 -21.30 20.12
C ASP A 420 10.43 -20.31 21.26
N VAL A 421 9.48 -20.23 22.20
CA VAL A 421 9.62 -19.38 23.40
C VAL A 421 10.81 -19.82 24.27
N LEU A 422 11.02 -21.12 24.40
CA LEU A 422 12.15 -21.66 25.18
C LEU A 422 13.49 -21.47 24.48
N GLU A 423 13.50 -21.55 23.15
CA GLU A 423 14.70 -21.33 22.33
C GLU A 423 15.16 -19.89 22.45
N VAL A 424 14.27 -18.92 22.18
CA VAL A 424 14.56 -17.48 22.33
C VAL A 424 14.98 -17.17 23.78
N LYS A 425 14.34 -17.80 24.79
CA LYS A 425 14.77 -17.64 26.18
C LYS A 425 16.21 -18.07 26.43
N ARG A 426 16.69 -19.16 25.80
CA ARG A 426 18.11 -19.60 25.93
C ARG A 426 19.06 -18.57 25.36
N ILE A 427 18.70 -17.97 24.21
CA ILE A 427 19.51 -16.99 23.49
C ILE A 427 19.67 -15.70 24.30
N VAL A 428 18.58 -15.19 24.89
CA VAL A 428 18.57 -13.91 25.59
C VAL A 428 18.89 -13.99 27.08
N LYS A 429 18.98 -15.21 27.63
CA LYS A 429 19.26 -15.42 29.06
C LYS A 429 20.60 -14.83 29.46
N GLY A 430 20.58 -13.91 30.43
CA GLY A 430 21.75 -13.18 30.88
C GLY A 430 22.08 -11.92 30.06
N LYS A 431 21.47 -11.76 28.89
CA LYS A 431 21.64 -10.56 28.04
C LYS A 431 20.60 -9.48 28.41
N ASP A 432 19.32 -9.87 28.57
CA ASP A 432 18.23 -8.96 28.96
C ASP A 432 17.31 -9.59 30.01
N LYS A 433 17.14 -8.90 31.15
CA LYS A 433 16.33 -9.40 32.28
C LYS A 433 14.82 -9.22 32.06
N LYS A 434 14.40 -8.15 31.36
CA LYS A 434 12.97 -7.87 31.13
C LYS A 434 12.42 -8.84 30.11
N LEU A 435 13.08 -8.99 28.96
CA LEU A 435 12.70 -9.95 27.93
C LEU A 435 12.70 -11.39 28.48
N THR A 436 13.73 -11.78 29.27
CA THR A 436 13.78 -13.10 29.92
C THR A 436 12.54 -13.35 30.80
N ARG A 437 12.12 -12.35 31.61
CA ARG A 437 10.92 -12.47 32.46
C ARG A 437 9.63 -12.57 31.64
N SER A 438 9.52 -11.85 30.56
CA SER A 438 8.36 -11.90 29.67
C SER A 438 8.24 -13.28 29.00
N LEU A 439 9.35 -13.85 28.51
CA LEU A 439 9.42 -15.22 27.99
C LEU A 439 9.07 -16.28 29.05
N GLU A 440 9.49 -16.08 30.31
CA GLU A 440 9.10 -16.94 31.43
C GLU A 440 7.60 -16.87 31.72
N SER A 441 7.02 -15.68 31.68
CA SER A 441 5.58 -15.47 31.85
C SER A 441 4.78 -16.17 30.76
N MET A 442 5.24 -16.08 29.49
CA MET A 442 4.61 -16.78 28.35
C MET A 442 4.72 -18.31 28.49
N ASN A 443 5.92 -18.82 28.81
CA ASN A 443 6.12 -20.25 29.05
C ASN A 443 5.25 -20.80 30.21
N LYS A 444 5.05 -20.00 31.27
CA LYS A 444 4.16 -20.35 32.37
C LYS A 444 2.71 -20.50 31.92
N ALA A 445 2.24 -19.60 31.05
CA ALA A 445 0.88 -19.70 30.48
C ALA A 445 0.71 -21.00 29.67
N PHE A 446 1.68 -21.36 28.83
CA PHE A 446 1.64 -22.64 28.12
C PHE A 446 1.61 -23.87 29.08
N LEU A 447 2.36 -23.81 30.19
CA LEU A 447 2.36 -24.88 31.17
C LEU A 447 1.03 -24.96 31.94
N GLU A 448 0.37 -23.85 32.20
CA GLU A 448 -0.98 -23.81 32.81
C GLU A 448 -2.00 -24.47 31.89
N LEU A 449 -2.03 -24.11 30.62
CA LEU A 449 -2.90 -24.74 29.61
C LEU A 449 -2.62 -26.24 29.46
N LYS A 450 -1.34 -26.63 29.44
CA LYS A 450 -0.95 -28.03 29.34
C LYS A 450 -1.43 -28.91 30.53
N ARG A 451 -1.51 -28.32 31.75
CA ARG A 451 -1.98 -29.05 32.93
C ARG A 451 -3.45 -29.39 32.88
N GLU A 452 -4.22 -28.61 32.15
CA GLU A 452 -5.67 -28.75 31.97
C GLU A 452 -6.04 -29.60 30.76
N CYS A 453 -5.04 -30.08 29.99
CA CYS A 453 -5.24 -30.73 28.71
C CYS A 453 -4.39 -32.01 28.59
N GLU A 454 -5.01 -33.16 28.29
CA GLU A 454 -4.28 -34.43 28.04
C GLU A 454 -3.78 -34.52 26.57
N ASN A 455 -4.66 -34.29 25.58
CA ASN A 455 -4.34 -34.39 24.16
C ASN A 455 -4.59 -33.06 23.45
N TYR A 456 -5.82 -32.54 23.49
CA TYR A 456 -6.21 -31.24 22.97
C TYR A 456 -7.36 -30.67 23.78
N GLN A 457 -7.50 -29.34 23.75
CA GLN A 457 -8.60 -28.62 24.41
C GLN A 457 -9.06 -27.46 23.52
N ILE A 458 -10.37 -27.26 23.45
CA ILE A 458 -10.97 -26.08 22.83
C ILE A 458 -11.19 -25.06 23.95
N LEU A 459 -10.71 -23.83 23.74
CA LEU A 459 -10.86 -22.73 24.67
C LEU A 459 -11.85 -21.71 24.10
N ASP A 460 -12.77 -21.25 24.93
CA ASP A 460 -13.72 -20.20 24.56
C ASP A 460 -13.05 -18.82 24.45
N SER A 461 -11.91 -18.64 25.11
CA SER A 461 -11.14 -17.38 25.08
C SER A 461 -9.65 -17.66 25.31
N VAL A 462 -8.83 -16.94 24.55
CA VAL A 462 -7.37 -16.92 24.69
C VAL A 462 -6.86 -15.54 25.18
N SER A 463 -7.71 -14.72 25.74
CA SER A 463 -7.39 -13.31 26.12
C SER A 463 -6.19 -13.20 27.07
N VAL A 464 -6.02 -14.12 28.02
CA VAL A 464 -4.88 -14.14 28.94
C VAL A 464 -3.58 -14.43 28.19
N LEU A 465 -3.62 -15.40 27.26
CA LEU A 465 -2.48 -15.73 26.42
C LEU A 465 -2.12 -14.55 25.49
N ALA A 466 -3.12 -13.92 24.89
CA ALA A 466 -2.97 -12.76 24.02
C ALA A 466 -2.34 -11.57 24.79
N LEU A 467 -2.76 -11.28 26.00
CA LEU A 467 -2.14 -10.24 26.82
C LEU A 467 -0.67 -10.52 27.12
N LYS A 468 -0.31 -11.79 27.40
CA LYS A 468 1.09 -12.18 27.62
C LYS A 468 1.89 -12.13 26.32
N ALA A 469 1.30 -12.51 25.20
CA ALA A 469 1.89 -12.42 23.88
C ALA A 469 2.17 -10.94 23.50
N MET A 470 1.24 -10.04 23.78
CA MET A 470 1.41 -8.60 23.55
C MET A 470 2.57 -8.02 24.39
N ASN A 471 2.61 -8.35 25.69
CA ASN A 471 3.71 -7.92 26.57
C ASN A 471 5.06 -8.48 26.11
N LEU A 472 5.09 -9.73 25.64
CA LEU A 472 6.30 -10.35 25.11
C LEU A 472 6.74 -9.66 23.81
N LEU A 473 5.81 -9.37 22.91
CA LEU A 473 6.09 -8.68 21.66
C LEU A 473 6.71 -7.30 21.92
N THR A 474 6.15 -6.51 22.84
CA THR A 474 6.69 -5.20 23.23
C THR A 474 8.13 -5.28 23.77
N GLU A 475 8.42 -6.29 24.63
CA GLU A 475 9.77 -6.47 25.15
C GLU A 475 10.76 -6.97 24.09
N MET A 476 10.28 -7.75 23.10
CA MET A 476 11.10 -8.16 21.95
C MET A 476 11.42 -6.97 21.05
N GLU A 477 10.43 -6.11 20.76
CA GLU A 477 10.63 -4.87 20.00
C GLU A 477 11.71 -4.00 20.64
N ARG A 478 11.55 -3.69 21.92
CA ARG A 478 12.55 -2.92 22.68
C ARG A 478 13.94 -3.54 22.59
N TYR A 479 14.06 -4.86 22.81
CA TYR A 479 15.35 -5.56 22.78
C TYR A 479 16.00 -5.50 21.40
N LEU A 480 15.24 -5.70 20.32
CA LEU A 480 15.74 -5.63 18.94
C LEU A 480 16.18 -4.20 18.57
N GLU A 481 15.46 -3.17 19.01
CA GLU A 481 15.86 -1.76 18.83
C GLU A 481 17.17 -1.45 19.56
N GLU A 482 17.31 -1.82 20.84
CA GLU A 482 18.52 -1.62 21.62
C GLU A 482 19.76 -2.34 21.00
N GLN A 483 19.57 -3.54 20.41
CA GLN A 483 20.65 -4.24 19.71
C GLN A 483 21.10 -3.51 18.44
N ARG A 484 20.15 -2.96 17.69
CA ARG A 484 20.42 -2.17 16.47
C ARG A 484 21.16 -0.88 16.79
N GLU A 485 20.73 -0.12 17.79
CA GLU A 485 21.39 1.10 18.24
C GLU A 485 22.85 0.85 18.69
N GLN A 486 23.11 -0.30 19.33
CA GLN A 486 24.44 -0.70 19.76
C GLN A 486 25.33 -1.27 18.64
N GLY A 487 24.80 -1.39 17.41
CA GLY A 487 25.52 -1.94 16.25
C GLY A 487 25.95 -3.41 16.41
N ARG A 488 25.31 -4.16 17.30
CA ARG A 488 25.63 -5.57 17.56
C ARG A 488 24.98 -6.47 16.52
N GLN A 489 25.76 -6.94 15.58
CA GLN A 489 25.38 -7.97 14.60
C GLN A 489 25.96 -9.33 15.02
N ASP A 490 25.46 -9.92 16.09
CA ASP A 490 25.93 -11.23 16.58
C ASP A 490 25.09 -12.42 16.08
N GLY A 491 24.21 -12.19 15.06
CA GLY A 491 23.30 -13.22 14.53
C GLY A 491 22.10 -13.54 15.43
N THR A 492 22.05 -13.00 16.63
CA THR A 492 20.97 -13.24 17.61
C THR A 492 19.60 -12.76 17.06
N GLU A 493 19.59 -11.71 16.24
CA GLU A 493 18.39 -11.15 15.64
C GLU A 493 17.67 -12.18 14.76
N GLU A 494 18.39 -12.90 13.90
CA GLU A 494 17.83 -13.90 12.98
C GLU A 494 17.13 -15.06 13.72
N GLU A 495 17.65 -15.47 14.87
CA GLU A 495 17.10 -16.54 15.70
C GLU A 495 15.85 -16.09 16.49
N ILE A 496 15.69 -14.79 16.77
CA ILE A 496 14.56 -14.21 17.52
C ILE A 496 13.37 -13.88 16.61
N LEU A 497 13.62 -13.46 15.38
CA LEU A 497 12.60 -12.99 14.44
C LEU A 497 11.46 -14.01 14.16
N PRO A 498 11.67 -15.32 14.06
CA PRO A 498 10.57 -16.27 13.87
C PRO A 498 9.51 -16.21 14.97
N LEU A 499 9.91 -16.18 16.25
CA LEU A 499 8.97 -16.02 17.36
C LEU A 499 8.30 -14.64 17.33
N PHE A 500 9.04 -13.59 17.01
CA PHE A 500 8.51 -12.22 16.87
C PHE A 500 7.38 -12.16 15.85
N PHE A 501 7.59 -12.67 14.65
CA PHE A 501 6.55 -12.70 13.61
C PHE A 501 5.40 -13.65 13.96
N GLY A 502 5.66 -14.76 14.63
CA GLY A 502 4.64 -15.68 15.15
C GLY A 502 3.70 -15.00 16.15
N LEU A 503 4.25 -14.26 17.11
CA LEU A 503 3.48 -13.47 18.09
C LEU A 503 2.65 -12.38 17.41
N ARG A 504 3.23 -11.66 16.46
CA ARG A 504 2.54 -10.61 15.70
C ARG A 504 1.38 -11.18 14.89
N SER A 505 1.60 -12.31 14.21
CA SER A 505 0.55 -13.00 13.46
C SER A 505 -0.57 -13.47 14.38
N PHE A 506 -0.24 -14.05 15.53
CA PHE A 506 -1.23 -14.51 16.51
C PHE A 506 -2.08 -13.35 17.04
N LEU A 507 -1.46 -12.22 17.37
CA LEU A 507 -2.16 -11.05 17.87
C LEU A 507 -3.05 -10.41 16.80
N ASN A 508 -2.59 -10.35 15.54
CA ASN A 508 -3.39 -9.86 14.42
C ASN A 508 -4.64 -10.71 14.19
N ILE A 509 -4.53 -12.05 14.34
CA ILE A 509 -5.67 -12.97 14.20
C ILE A 509 -6.61 -12.86 15.41
N HIS A 510 -6.08 -12.63 16.61
CA HIS A 510 -6.87 -12.54 17.85
C HIS A 510 -7.65 -11.22 17.96
N ASP A 511 -7.17 -10.12 17.42
CA ASP A 511 -7.81 -8.80 17.53
C ASP A 511 -8.93 -8.64 16.48
N PRO A 512 -10.22 -8.76 16.85
CA PRO A 512 -11.32 -8.63 15.90
C PRO A 512 -11.52 -7.19 15.39
N VAL A 513 -10.89 -6.18 16.01
CA VAL A 513 -11.02 -4.77 15.61
C VAL A 513 -10.25 -4.48 14.33
N SER A 514 -9.14 -5.18 14.09
CA SER A 514 -8.38 -5.06 12.83
C SER A 514 -9.13 -5.60 11.61
N TYR A 515 -10.21 -6.39 11.81
CA TYR A 515 -11.03 -6.99 10.75
C TYR A 515 -12.23 -6.14 10.31
N THR A 516 -12.62 -5.11 11.05
CA THR A 516 -13.80 -4.29 10.72
C THR A 516 -13.65 -3.49 9.43
N HIS A 517 -12.46 -3.43 8.86
CA HIS A 517 -12.20 -2.79 7.56
C HIS A 517 -12.19 -3.78 6.37
N LEU A 518 -12.32 -5.07 6.62
CA LEU A 518 -12.44 -6.14 5.61
C LEU A 518 -13.83 -6.74 5.56
N THR A 519 -14.87 -5.98 5.88
CA THR A 519 -16.23 -6.43 5.60
C THR A 519 -16.45 -6.44 4.09
N LEU A 520 -16.13 -7.57 3.47
CA LEU A 520 -16.94 -8.03 2.35
C LEU A 520 -18.41 -7.89 2.81
N PRO A 521 -19.31 -7.31 1.99
CA PRO A 521 -20.70 -7.18 2.39
C PRO A 521 -21.18 -8.57 2.81
N THR A 522 -21.50 -8.69 4.09
CA THR A 522 -22.04 -9.93 4.65
C THR A 522 -23.34 -10.17 3.96
N ILE A 523 -23.40 -11.19 3.15
CA ILE A 523 -24.65 -11.68 2.56
C ILE A 523 -25.51 -12.15 3.74
N ARG A 524 -26.61 -11.46 3.98
CA ARG A 524 -27.76 -12.01 4.68
C ARG A 524 -28.63 -12.79 3.70
#